data_e839513ccfc9d6e583499cee1c50c130
#
_entry.id   e839513ccfc9d6e583499cee1c50c130
#
_cell.length_a   1.000
_cell.length_b   1.000
_cell.length_c   1.000
_cell.angle_alpha   90.00
_cell.angle_beta   90.00
_cell.angle_gamma   90.00
#
_symmetry.space_group_name_H-M   'P 1'
#
loop_
_entity.id
_entity.type
_entity.pdbx_description
1 polymer ?
#
loop_
_entity_poly.entity_id
_entity_poly.type
_entity_poly.pdbx_seq_one_letter_code
_entity_poly.pdbx_strand_id
1 'polypeptide(L)'
;MEELNLRAPAKLNLHLEVLRKRDDGFHDISSLFTLIDLCDSLNFKKNKHDIELVESTPIKNNIVYEAANLLKETYSVKQGVRIELIKSIPDQMGLGGGSSDAASTLIGLIKFWNLSLTDHELIDIALKLGSDVPFFVYGKTAWAEGRGEILTEYSYKDRYFLLLFPQTKISTKFAFEEATINLNTKVTIENFKTNKARNSFEVWARKAYPEIDEAFINLESIGYPRLSGTGSTIFVEFDNFTDAKLAQSKYPNLVLTKSLERSPLMQIIE
;
A
#
# COMPACT_ATOMS: atom_id res chain seq x y z
N MET A 1 -2.86 -26.98 8.99
CA MET A 1 -2.02 -26.59 7.83
C MET A 1 -0.56 -26.61 8.27
N GLU A 2 0.36 -27.13 7.45
CA GLU A 2 1.79 -27.21 7.82
C GLU A 2 2.56 -26.01 7.28
N GLU A 3 2.16 -25.50 6.11
CA GLU A 3 2.79 -24.37 5.46
C GLU A 3 1.77 -23.56 4.61
N LEU A 4 1.96 -22.24 4.53
CA LEU A 4 1.15 -21.33 3.72
C LEU A 4 2.04 -20.24 3.14
N ASN A 5 2.00 -20.05 1.82
CA ASN A 5 2.72 -19.00 1.12
C ASN A 5 1.77 -17.93 0.60
N LEU A 6 2.07 -16.67 0.88
CA LEU A 6 1.28 -15.52 0.44
C LEU A 6 2.13 -14.47 -0.27
N ARG A 7 1.48 -13.75 -1.19
CA ARG A 7 2.02 -12.54 -1.82
C ARG A 7 1.30 -11.32 -1.26
N ALA A 8 2.07 -10.39 -0.73
CA ALA A 8 1.60 -9.12 -0.18
C ALA A 8 1.79 -8.01 -1.23
N PRO A 9 0.73 -7.60 -1.97
CA PRO A 9 0.86 -6.65 -3.06
C PRO A 9 1.06 -5.22 -2.57
N ALA A 10 1.83 -4.41 -3.30
CA ALA A 10 1.90 -2.97 -3.10
C ALA A 10 0.62 -2.26 -3.57
N LYS A 11 0.50 -0.98 -3.24
CA LYS A 11 -0.55 -0.08 -3.78
C LYS A 11 0.05 1.14 -4.45
N LEU A 12 -0.77 1.79 -5.28
CA LEU A 12 -0.57 3.17 -5.71
C LEU A 12 -1.75 4.03 -5.27
N ASN A 13 -1.46 5.29 -4.93
CA ASN A 13 -2.49 6.32 -4.86
C ASN A 13 -2.63 6.93 -6.27
N LEU A 14 -3.66 6.52 -6.99
CA LEU A 14 -3.98 7.12 -8.30
C LEU A 14 -4.50 8.55 -8.14
N HIS A 15 -5.02 8.88 -6.96
CA HIS A 15 -5.43 10.19 -6.53
C HIS A 15 -5.27 10.28 -5.01
N LEU A 16 -4.88 11.44 -4.48
CA LEU A 16 -4.82 11.68 -3.04
C LEU A 16 -5.02 13.15 -2.74
N GLU A 17 -6.10 13.47 -2.06
CA GLU A 17 -6.33 14.78 -1.47
C GLU A 17 -6.42 14.69 0.05
N VAL A 18 -5.74 15.59 0.73
CA VAL A 18 -5.90 15.82 2.16
C VAL A 18 -6.94 16.93 2.33
N LEU A 19 -8.00 16.63 3.07
CA LEU A 19 -9.18 17.51 3.20
C LEU A 19 -9.10 18.40 4.44
N ARG A 20 -8.75 17.81 5.59
CA ARG A 20 -8.60 18.54 6.85
C ARG A 20 -7.80 17.72 7.86
N LYS A 21 -7.23 18.41 8.84
CA LYS A 21 -6.70 17.79 10.05
C LYS A 21 -7.85 17.52 11.04
N ARG A 22 -7.83 16.37 11.66
CA ARG A 22 -8.81 15.91 12.66
C ARG A 22 -8.31 16.18 14.08
N ASP A 23 -9.24 16.18 15.05
CA ASP A 23 -8.90 16.38 16.46
C ASP A 23 -8.10 15.21 17.06
N ASP A 24 -8.20 14.00 16.43
CA ASP A 24 -7.44 12.81 16.82
C ASP A 24 -5.98 12.82 16.28
N GLY A 25 -5.58 13.89 15.60
CA GLY A 25 -4.24 14.08 15.05
C GLY A 25 -4.04 13.47 13.65
N PHE A 26 -4.99 12.69 13.13
CA PHE A 26 -5.01 12.21 11.76
C PHE A 26 -5.55 13.26 10.79
N HIS A 27 -5.66 12.88 9.50
CA HIS A 27 -6.24 13.73 8.46
C HIS A 27 -7.36 12.99 7.75
N ASP A 28 -8.43 13.72 7.42
CA ASP A 28 -9.41 13.22 6.46
C ASP A 28 -8.83 13.33 5.06
N ILE A 29 -8.94 12.27 4.30
CA ILE A 29 -8.46 12.17 2.91
C ILE A 29 -9.60 11.81 1.96
N SER A 30 -9.33 12.04 0.68
CA SER A 30 -10.07 11.52 -0.45
C SER A 30 -9.05 10.93 -1.42
N SER A 31 -9.09 9.62 -1.65
CA SER A 31 -8.06 8.93 -2.41
C SER A 31 -8.61 7.82 -3.27
N LEU A 32 -7.96 7.53 -4.40
CA LEU A 32 -8.19 6.33 -5.17
C LEU A 32 -6.97 5.42 -5.04
N PHE A 33 -7.15 4.29 -4.36
CA PHE A 33 -6.14 3.25 -4.20
C PHE A 33 -6.29 2.16 -5.25
N THR A 34 -5.18 1.70 -5.81
CA THR A 34 -5.14 0.47 -6.63
C THR A 34 -4.00 -0.43 -6.18
N LEU A 35 -4.23 -1.75 -6.23
CA LEU A 35 -3.19 -2.75 -6.00
C LEU A 35 -2.35 -2.93 -7.26
N ILE A 36 -1.06 -3.22 -7.08
CA ILE A 36 -0.13 -3.50 -8.18
C ILE A 36 0.63 -4.81 -7.96
N ASP A 37 1.09 -5.42 -9.06
CA ASP A 37 1.79 -6.70 -9.08
C ASP A 37 3.30 -6.59 -8.71
N LEU A 38 3.58 -5.75 -7.71
CA LEU A 38 4.84 -5.70 -7.00
C LEU A 38 4.56 -6.19 -5.58
N CYS A 39 5.11 -7.33 -5.17
CA CYS A 39 4.70 -8.00 -3.95
C CYS A 39 5.88 -8.39 -3.09
N ASP A 40 5.72 -8.26 -1.78
CA ASP A 40 6.50 -9.01 -0.80
C ASP A 40 6.01 -10.45 -0.71
N SER A 41 6.78 -11.32 -0.09
CA SER A 41 6.41 -12.72 0.11
C SER A 41 6.46 -13.09 1.59
N LEU A 42 5.39 -13.73 2.07
CA LEU A 42 5.30 -14.26 3.42
C LEU A 42 5.09 -15.77 3.37
N ASN A 43 5.92 -16.50 4.10
CA ASN A 43 5.78 -17.95 4.28
C ASN A 43 5.53 -18.24 5.76
N PHE A 44 4.41 -18.90 6.05
CA PHE A 44 3.98 -19.30 7.39
C PHE A 44 4.24 -20.78 7.56
N LYS A 45 4.99 -21.16 8.60
CA LYS A 45 5.28 -22.53 8.98
C LYS A 45 4.88 -22.78 10.41
N LYS A 46 4.52 -24.01 10.71
CA LYS A 46 4.13 -24.41 12.06
C LYS A 46 5.28 -24.26 13.04
N ASN A 47 5.00 -23.63 14.18
CA ASN A 47 5.88 -23.58 15.34
C ASN A 47 5.11 -24.03 16.59
N LYS A 48 5.82 -24.47 17.63
CA LYS A 48 5.14 -25.07 18.80
C LYS A 48 4.35 -24.02 19.59
N HIS A 49 5.00 -22.94 20.02
CA HIS A 49 4.39 -21.99 20.96
C HIS A 49 4.61 -20.52 20.57
N ASP A 50 5.77 -20.20 20.01
CA ASP A 50 6.21 -18.82 19.81
C ASP A 50 5.97 -18.30 18.40
N ILE A 51 5.87 -16.98 18.27
CA ILE A 51 5.95 -16.29 16.99
C ILE A 51 7.44 -16.06 16.71
N GLU A 52 7.93 -16.66 15.65
CA GLU A 52 9.28 -16.46 15.14
C GLU A 52 9.19 -15.71 13.79
N LEU A 53 9.77 -14.53 13.72
CA LEU A 53 9.86 -13.77 12.48
C LEU A 53 11.28 -13.84 11.93
N VAL A 54 11.41 -14.30 10.69
CA VAL A 54 12.66 -14.34 9.94
C VAL A 54 12.55 -13.38 8.78
N GLU A 55 13.42 -12.40 8.73
CA GLU A 55 13.38 -11.30 7.78
C GLU A 55 14.61 -11.35 6.89
N SER A 56 14.42 -11.11 5.59
CA SER A 56 15.54 -10.93 4.64
C SER A 56 16.34 -9.65 4.95
N THR A 57 15.69 -8.65 5.55
CA THR A 57 16.30 -7.40 6.04
C THR A 57 15.66 -7.05 7.37
N PRO A 58 16.41 -6.95 8.48
CA PRO A 58 15.85 -6.64 9.78
C PRO A 58 15.12 -5.30 9.82
N ILE A 59 13.88 -5.31 10.33
CA ILE A 59 13.04 -4.12 10.46
C ILE A 59 12.71 -3.93 11.95
N LYS A 60 13.10 -2.78 12.50
CA LYS A 60 12.79 -2.46 13.90
C LYS A 60 11.27 -2.31 14.08
N ASN A 61 10.71 -2.97 15.09
CA ASN A 61 9.27 -2.98 15.38
C ASN A 61 8.47 -3.40 14.14
N ASN A 62 8.74 -4.62 13.63
CA ASN A 62 8.10 -5.10 12.43
C ASN A 62 6.61 -5.35 12.64
N ILE A 63 5.79 -4.68 11.85
CA ILE A 63 4.33 -4.75 11.90
C ILE A 63 3.78 -6.18 11.65
N VAL A 64 4.54 -7.05 10.98
CA VAL A 64 4.20 -8.47 10.79
C VAL A 64 4.17 -9.19 12.14
N TYR A 65 5.18 -8.93 12.99
CA TYR A 65 5.18 -9.48 14.34
C TYR A 65 4.04 -8.91 15.18
N GLU A 66 3.81 -7.60 15.11
CA GLU A 66 2.71 -6.94 15.82
C GLU A 66 1.35 -7.49 15.40
N ALA A 67 1.11 -7.72 14.11
CA ALA A 67 -0.12 -8.30 13.59
C ALA A 67 -0.33 -9.75 14.09
N ALA A 68 0.73 -10.56 14.06
CA ALA A 68 0.68 -11.94 14.54
C ALA A 68 0.41 -11.99 16.06
N ASN A 69 1.08 -11.14 16.83
CA ASN A 69 0.91 -11.08 18.28
C ASN A 69 -0.49 -10.59 18.67
N LEU A 70 -0.99 -9.55 17.97
CA LEU A 70 -2.34 -9.02 18.21
C LEU A 70 -3.42 -10.09 18.00
N LEU A 71 -3.34 -10.88 16.93
CA LEU A 71 -4.26 -12.00 16.72
C LEU A 71 -4.11 -13.09 17.79
N LYS A 72 -2.86 -13.46 18.10
CA LYS A 72 -2.57 -14.51 19.07
C LYS A 72 -3.13 -14.18 20.45
N GLU A 73 -2.97 -12.94 20.89
CA GLU A 73 -3.49 -12.46 22.18
C GLU A 73 -5.03 -12.35 22.14
N THR A 74 -5.60 -11.70 21.10
CA THR A 74 -7.04 -11.46 20.99
C THR A 74 -7.83 -12.76 21.02
N TYR A 75 -7.35 -13.79 20.33
CA TYR A 75 -8.05 -15.09 20.22
C TYR A 75 -7.44 -16.19 21.11
N SER A 76 -6.52 -15.84 22.00
CA SER A 76 -5.89 -16.77 22.95
C SER A 76 -5.29 -18.01 22.27
N VAL A 77 -4.70 -17.83 21.06
CA VAL A 77 -4.11 -18.91 20.27
C VAL A 77 -2.89 -19.49 20.97
N LYS A 78 -2.86 -20.81 21.19
CA LYS A 78 -1.73 -21.50 21.86
C LYS A 78 -0.63 -21.91 20.87
N GLN A 79 -1.00 -22.16 19.63
CA GLN A 79 -0.07 -22.55 18.58
C GLN A 79 0.83 -21.37 18.19
N GLY A 80 2.13 -21.64 18.00
CA GLY A 80 3.05 -20.68 17.43
C GLY A 80 3.06 -20.70 15.91
N VAL A 81 3.86 -19.80 15.33
CA VAL A 81 4.10 -19.71 13.90
C VAL A 81 5.51 -19.21 13.65
N ARG A 82 6.17 -19.73 12.62
CA ARG A 82 7.37 -19.15 12.02
C ARG A 82 6.94 -18.45 10.75
N ILE A 83 7.23 -17.15 10.65
CA ILE A 83 6.92 -16.30 9.48
C ILE A 83 8.24 -15.91 8.83
N GLU A 84 8.42 -16.27 7.57
CA GLU A 84 9.56 -15.85 6.75
C GLU A 84 9.11 -14.74 5.82
N LEU A 85 9.66 -13.53 5.99
CA LEU A 85 9.33 -12.33 5.22
C LEU A 85 10.46 -12.00 4.24
N ILE A 86 10.13 -11.96 2.96
CA ILE A 86 11.03 -11.53 1.88
C ILE A 86 10.50 -10.22 1.30
N LYS A 87 11.27 -9.15 1.48
CA LYS A 87 10.93 -7.80 1.03
C LYS A 87 11.37 -7.57 -0.41
N SER A 88 10.44 -7.12 -1.24
CA SER A 88 10.64 -6.66 -2.62
C SER A 88 10.06 -5.25 -2.82
N ILE A 89 9.09 -4.86 -2.00
CA ILE A 89 8.51 -3.51 -1.99
C ILE A 89 9.46 -2.58 -1.25
N PRO A 90 9.95 -1.50 -1.89
CA PRO A 90 10.82 -0.53 -1.22
C PRO A 90 10.12 0.13 -0.03
N ASP A 91 10.87 0.24 1.08
CA ASP A 91 10.36 0.81 2.33
C ASP A 91 10.30 2.34 2.31
N GLN A 92 9.26 2.94 2.92
CA GLN A 92 9.02 4.39 3.03
C GLN A 92 8.96 5.12 1.68
N MET A 93 8.34 4.49 0.68
CA MET A 93 8.19 5.04 -0.67
C MET A 93 6.74 5.24 -1.11
N GLY A 94 5.79 5.33 -0.19
CA GLY A 94 4.37 5.59 -0.53
C GLY A 94 3.62 4.42 -1.17
N LEU A 95 4.16 3.19 -1.07
CA LEU A 95 3.63 1.96 -1.67
C LEU A 95 2.84 1.07 -0.71
N GLY A 96 2.81 1.40 0.58
CA GLY A 96 2.04 0.67 1.59
C GLY A 96 2.56 -0.74 1.92
N GLY A 97 3.84 -1.05 1.65
CA GLY A 97 4.41 -2.39 1.83
C GLY A 97 4.21 -2.96 3.22
N GLY A 98 4.51 -2.19 4.28
CA GLY A 98 4.29 -2.65 5.66
C GLY A 98 2.83 -2.94 5.99
N SER A 99 1.90 -2.09 5.53
CA SER A 99 0.45 -2.31 5.72
C SER A 99 -0.04 -3.53 4.94
N SER A 100 0.53 -3.79 3.77
CA SER A 100 0.27 -5.01 2.99
C SER A 100 0.76 -6.26 3.71
N ASP A 101 1.97 -6.21 4.27
CA ASP A 101 2.53 -7.31 5.05
C ASP A 101 1.67 -7.60 6.28
N ALA A 102 1.21 -6.56 6.99
CA ALA A 102 0.31 -6.69 8.13
C ALA A 102 -1.03 -7.35 7.74
N ALA A 103 -1.68 -6.88 6.68
CA ALA A 103 -2.93 -7.45 6.17
C ALA A 103 -2.74 -8.92 5.75
N SER A 104 -1.63 -9.21 5.04
CA SER A 104 -1.28 -10.57 4.63
C SER A 104 -1.04 -11.48 5.82
N THR A 105 -0.44 -10.94 6.90
CA THR A 105 -0.23 -11.67 8.15
C THR A 105 -1.55 -11.97 8.84
N LEU A 106 -2.46 -11.00 8.94
CA LEU A 106 -3.79 -11.22 9.53
C LEU A 106 -4.54 -12.32 8.77
N ILE A 107 -4.68 -12.17 7.45
CA ILE A 107 -5.41 -13.12 6.60
C ILE A 107 -4.75 -14.50 6.64
N GLY A 108 -3.43 -14.54 6.50
CA GLY A 108 -2.66 -15.79 6.55
C GLY A 108 -2.85 -16.53 7.87
N LEU A 109 -2.76 -15.83 8.99
CA LEU A 109 -2.88 -16.45 10.31
C LEU A 109 -4.32 -16.84 10.68
N ILE A 110 -5.33 -16.08 10.22
CA ILE A 110 -6.73 -16.51 10.35
C ILE A 110 -6.91 -17.88 9.71
N LYS A 111 -6.43 -18.06 8.49
CA LYS A 111 -6.47 -19.37 7.80
C LYS A 111 -5.57 -20.42 8.46
N PHE A 112 -4.34 -20.04 8.82
CA PHE A 112 -3.33 -20.95 9.36
C PHE A 112 -3.73 -21.52 10.73
N TRP A 113 -4.27 -20.67 11.60
CA TRP A 113 -4.77 -21.03 12.93
C TRP A 113 -6.23 -21.48 12.96
N ASN A 114 -6.91 -21.49 11.79
CA ASN A 114 -8.33 -21.85 11.64
C ASN A 114 -9.23 -21.00 12.56
N LEU A 115 -9.02 -19.69 12.53
CA LEU A 115 -9.83 -18.73 13.28
C LEU A 115 -11.11 -18.40 12.48
N SER A 116 -12.17 -18.05 13.19
CA SER A 116 -13.41 -17.57 12.59
C SER A 116 -13.64 -16.13 13.06
N LEU A 117 -13.53 -15.19 12.13
CA LEU A 117 -13.76 -13.77 12.35
C LEU A 117 -14.83 -13.28 11.38
N THR A 118 -15.62 -12.33 11.84
CA THR A 118 -16.46 -11.53 10.94
C THR A 118 -15.61 -10.48 10.21
N ASP A 119 -16.11 -9.99 9.08
CA ASP A 119 -15.43 -8.90 8.34
C ASP A 119 -15.21 -7.66 9.22
N HIS A 120 -16.19 -7.35 10.08
CA HIS A 120 -16.09 -6.22 11.02
C HIS A 120 -14.94 -6.40 12.01
N GLU A 121 -14.82 -7.57 12.64
CA GLU A 121 -13.72 -7.87 13.57
C GLU A 121 -12.36 -7.78 12.88
N LEU A 122 -12.26 -8.28 11.65
CA LEU A 122 -11.03 -8.22 10.87
C LEU A 122 -10.64 -6.76 10.53
N ILE A 123 -11.60 -5.93 10.13
CA ILE A 123 -11.36 -4.50 9.86
C ILE A 123 -10.96 -3.75 11.14
N ASP A 124 -11.60 -4.04 12.27
CA ASP A 124 -11.26 -3.43 13.57
C ASP A 124 -9.83 -3.76 14.00
N ILE A 125 -9.39 -4.99 13.78
CA ILE A 125 -8.01 -5.42 14.05
C ILE A 125 -7.04 -4.74 13.07
N ALA A 126 -7.39 -4.69 11.80
CA ALA A 126 -6.59 -4.04 10.75
C ALA A 126 -6.35 -2.55 11.06
N LEU A 127 -7.37 -1.83 11.52
CA LEU A 127 -7.28 -0.41 11.90
C LEU A 127 -6.34 -0.13 13.07
N LYS A 128 -6.17 -1.10 13.99
CA LYS A 128 -5.21 -0.97 15.11
C LYS A 128 -3.77 -1.02 14.63
N LEU A 129 -3.50 -1.65 13.50
CA LEU A 129 -2.17 -1.81 12.92
C LEU A 129 -1.79 -0.63 12.01
N GLY A 130 -2.77 0.00 11.35
CA GLY A 130 -2.52 1.16 10.51
C GLY A 130 -3.67 1.53 9.59
N SER A 131 -3.70 2.78 9.14
CA SER A 131 -4.80 3.33 8.32
C SER A 131 -4.92 2.68 6.94
N ASP A 132 -3.82 2.22 6.34
CA ASP A 132 -3.83 1.57 5.03
C ASP A 132 -4.11 0.05 5.11
N VAL A 133 -4.03 -0.57 6.31
CA VAL A 133 -4.20 -2.03 6.47
C VAL A 133 -5.60 -2.50 6.02
N PRO A 134 -6.70 -1.79 6.34
CA PRO A 134 -8.03 -2.15 5.86
C PRO A 134 -8.15 -2.22 4.33
N PHE A 135 -7.47 -1.35 3.59
CA PHE A 135 -7.47 -1.39 2.12
C PHE A 135 -6.88 -2.72 1.59
N PHE A 136 -5.78 -3.20 2.17
CA PHE A 136 -5.17 -4.47 1.76
C PHE A 136 -6.02 -5.68 2.17
N VAL A 137 -6.75 -5.60 3.28
CA VAL A 137 -7.77 -6.58 3.67
C VAL A 137 -8.95 -6.56 2.69
N TYR A 138 -9.41 -5.39 2.28
CA TYR A 138 -10.47 -5.21 1.28
C TYR A 138 -10.10 -5.82 -0.08
N GLY A 139 -8.86 -5.71 -0.48
CA GLY A 139 -8.25 -6.46 -1.58
C GLY A 139 -8.70 -6.11 -2.99
N LYS A 140 -9.28 -4.92 -3.21
CA LYS A 140 -9.68 -4.42 -4.53
C LYS A 140 -9.36 -2.94 -4.68
N THR A 141 -9.35 -2.42 -5.92
CA THR A 141 -9.28 -0.99 -6.17
C THR A 141 -10.48 -0.30 -5.54
N ALA A 142 -10.23 0.74 -4.74
CA ALA A 142 -11.25 1.41 -3.97
C ALA A 142 -11.04 2.92 -3.86
N TRP A 143 -12.14 3.64 -3.84
CA TRP A 143 -12.19 5.00 -3.36
C TRP A 143 -12.18 5.00 -1.84
N ALA A 144 -11.26 5.75 -1.24
CA ALA A 144 -11.02 5.78 0.18
C ALA A 144 -11.32 7.18 0.76
N GLU A 145 -12.07 7.20 1.85
CA GLU A 145 -12.40 8.39 2.62
C GLU A 145 -12.08 8.17 4.11
N GLY A 146 -12.35 9.20 4.95
CA GLY A 146 -11.93 9.17 6.34
C GLY A 146 -10.41 9.29 6.43
N ARG A 147 -9.73 8.40 7.21
CA ARG A 147 -8.27 8.29 7.26
C ARG A 147 -7.72 7.38 6.14
N GLY A 148 -8.61 6.80 5.28
CA GLY A 148 -8.36 5.79 4.28
C GLY A 148 -9.11 4.47 4.53
N GLU A 149 -9.92 4.39 5.60
CA GLU A 149 -10.62 3.19 6.05
C GLU A 149 -12.04 3.03 5.47
N ILE A 150 -12.67 4.11 5.02
CA ILE A 150 -14.00 4.07 4.42
C ILE A 150 -13.81 3.79 2.94
N LEU A 151 -14.06 2.53 2.54
CA LEU A 151 -13.73 2.03 1.21
C LEU A 151 -15.00 1.78 0.39
N THR A 152 -15.02 2.33 -0.83
CA THR A 152 -16.05 2.07 -1.84
C THR A 152 -15.39 1.48 -3.07
N GLU A 153 -15.86 0.32 -3.55
CA GLU A 153 -15.30 -0.34 -4.73
C GLU A 153 -15.31 0.61 -5.93
N TYR A 154 -14.20 0.70 -6.63
CA TYR A 154 -14.04 1.51 -7.83
C TYR A 154 -13.62 0.61 -8.99
N SER A 155 -14.44 0.62 -10.06
CA SER A 155 -14.10 -0.13 -11.28
C SER A 155 -12.93 0.53 -11.98
N TYR A 156 -11.80 -0.17 -12.00
CA TYR A 156 -10.58 0.29 -12.65
C TYR A 156 -10.09 -0.77 -13.61
N LYS A 157 -9.88 -0.37 -14.87
CA LYS A 157 -9.43 -1.30 -15.91
C LYS A 157 -7.97 -1.68 -15.70
N ASP A 158 -7.58 -2.81 -16.28
CA ASP A 158 -6.18 -3.23 -16.32
C ASP A 158 -5.30 -2.11 -16.88
N ARG A 159 -4.31 -1.72 -16.07
CA ARG A 159 -3.34 -0.66 -16.37
C ARG A 159 -1.93 -1.15 -16.13
N TYR A 160 -1.00 -0.52 -16.81
CA TYR A 160 0.44 -0.77 -16.61
C TYR A 160 1.07 0.49 -16.05
N PHE A 161 2.06 0.29 -15.20
CA PHE A 161 2.76 1.38 -14.54
C PHE A 161 4.26 1.21 -14.68
N LEU A 162 4.96 2.32 -14.94
CA LEU A 162 6.40 2.41 -14.76
C LEU A 162 6.65 3.16 -13.47
N LEU A 163 7.39 2.54 -12.56
CA LEU A 163 7.70 3.09 -11.25
C LEU A 163 9.16 3.54 -11.22
N LEU A 164 9.40 4.74 -10.72
CA LEU A 164 10.72 5.24 -10.35
C LEU A 164 10.81 5.32 -8.83
N PHE A 165 11.91 4.81 -8.29
CA PHE A 165 12.23 4.84 -6.88
C PHE A 165 13.41 5.80 -6.62
N PRO A 166 13.16 7.08 -6.27
CA PRO A 166 14.22 7.99 -5.85
C PRO A 166 14.94 7.45 -4.61
N GLN A 167 16.19 7.90 -4.38
CA GLN A 167 16.93 7.48 -3.18
C GLN A 167 16.34 8.09 -1.90
N THR A 168 15.71 9.25 -2.03
CA THR A 168 15.05 9.97 -0.94
C THR A 168 13.90 9.14 -0.37
N LYS A 169 13.94 8.91 0.95
CA LYS A 169 12.83 8.31 1.70
C LYS A 169 12.05 9.40 2.42
N ILE A 170 10.73 9.36 2.31
CA ILE A 170 9.84 10.32 2.94
C ILE A 170 9.01 9.60 4.01
N SER A 171 9.20 9.99 5.28
CA SER A 171 8.33 9.54 6.35
C SER A 171 6.92 10.11 6.17
N THR A 172 5.89 9.27 6.17
CA THR A 172 4.50 9.68 6.08
C THR A 172 4.15 10.69 7.17
N LYS A 173 4.57 10.43 8.42
CA LYS A 173 4.35 11.35 9.54
C LYS A 173 4.94 12.73 9.26
N PHE A 174 6.21 12.77 8.83
CA PHE A 174 6.90 14.03 8.51
C PHE A 174 6.21 14.79 7.37
N ALA A 175 5.78 14.08 6.31
CA ALA A 175 5.06 14.71 5.20
C ALA A 175 3.75 15.39 5.66
N PHE A 176 2.96 14.72 6.51
CA PHE A 176 1.72 15.29 7.05
C PHE A 176 1.94 16.46 8.03
N GLU A 177 3.11 16.51 8.68
CA GLU A 177 3.47 17.62 9.59
C GLU A 177 4.00 18.84 8.83
N GLU A 178 4.81 18.64 7.79
CA GLU A 178 5.57 19.69 7.12
C GLU A 178 4.94 20.19 5.80
N ALA A 179 4.15 19.35 5.13
CA ALA A 179 3.57 19.75 3.86
C ALA A 179 2.56 20.89 4.05
N THR A 180 2.81 22.01 3.37
CA THR A 180 1.80 23.05 3.22
C THR A 180 0.72 22.54 2.28
N ILE A 181 -0.31 21.93 2.85
CA ILE A 181 -1.41 21.34 2.10
C ILE A 181 -2.47 22.42 1.90
N ASN A 182 -2.69 22.77 0.64
CA ASN A 182 -3.85 23.58 0.29
C ASN A 182 -5.09 22.70 0.42
N LEU A 183 -5.85 22.90 1.49
CA LEU A 183 -7.13 22.24 1.72
C LEU A 183 -8.11 22.67 0.64
N ASN A 184 -8.28 21.85 -0.35
CA ASN A 184 -9.11 22.12 -1.53
C ASN A 184 -10.52 21.57 -1.38
N THR A 185 -11.37 21.92 -2.35
CA THR A 185 -12.72 21.38 -2.48
C THR A 185 -12.65 19.85 -2.57
N LYS A 186 -13.39 19.17 -1.70
CA LYS A 186 -13.48 17.70 -1.68
C LYS A 186 -13.84 17.17 -3.07
N VAL A 187 -12.99 16.33 -3.63
CA VAL A 187 -13.32 15.49 -4.78
C VAL A 187 -14.04 14.26 -4.23
N THR A 188 -15.20 13.94 -4.78
CA THR A 188 -15.96 12.72 -4.44
C THR A 188 -15.86 11.71 -5.56
N ILE A 189 -16.21 10.45 -5.26
CA ILE A 189 -16.19 9.37 -6.26
C ILE A 189 -17.05 9.70 -7.50
N GLU A 190 -18.18 10.42 -7.32
CA GLU A 190 -19.09 10.75 -8.41
C GLU A 190 -18.55 11.84 -9.34
N ASN A 191 -17.76 12.78 -8.81
CA ASN A 191 -17.21 13.88 -9.59
C ASN A 191 -15.74 13.67 -9.98
N PHE A 192 -15.14 12.55 -9.55
CA PHE A 192 -13.77 12.21 -9.90
C PHE A 192 -13.63 11.89 -11.39
N LYS A 193 -12.58 12.45 -11.99
CA LYS A 193 -12.16 12.14 -13.36
C LYS A 193 -10.67 11.83 -13.36
N THR A 194 -10.28 10.72 -13.92
CA THR A 194 -8.89 10.25 -13.94
C THR A 194 -7.90 11.25 -14.54
N ASN A 195 -8.31 12.02 -15.53
CA ASN A 195 -7.49 13.08 -16.13
C ASN A 195 -7.30 14.32 -15.23
N LYS A 196 -7.96 14.36 -14.06
CA LYS A 196 -7.81 15.39 -13.03
C LYS A 196 -7.25 14.82 -11.72
N ALA A 197 -6.72 13.62 -11.79
CA ALA A 197 -6.04 13.01 -10.65
C ALA A 197 -4.87 13.87 -10.20
N ARG A 198 -4.72 14.05 -8.89
CA ARG A 198 -3.67 14.87 -8.27
C ARG A 198 -3.26 14.28 -6.93
N ASN A 199 -2.16 14.78 -6.39
CA ASN A 199 -1.68 14.39 -5.08
C ASN A 199 -1.33 15.65 -4.28
N SER A 200 -1.94 15.83 -3.11
CA SER A 200 -1.74 17.00 -2.24
C SER A 200 -0.30 17.19 -1.79
N PHE A 201 0.51 16.13 -1.78
CA PHE A 201 1.92 16.19 -1.38
C PHE A 201 2.87 16.51 -2.53
N GLU A 202 2.44 16.40 -3.79
CA GLU A 202 3.31 16.51 -4.96
C GLU A 202 4.07 17.83 -5.02
N VAL A 203 3.36 18.96 -4.90
CA VAL A 203 3.98 20.30 -4.97
C VAL A 203 5.00 20.48 -3.85
N TRP A 204 4.67 20.05 -2.65
CA TRP A 204 5.58 20.10 -1.52
C TRP A 204 6.80 19.19 -1.73
N ALA A 205 6.59 17.94 -2.14
CA ALA A 205 7.66 16.98 -2.34
C ALA A 205 8.66 17.43 -3.42
N ARG A 206 8.17 17.94 -4.55
CA ARG A 206 9.01 18.50 -5.62
C ARG A 206 9.82 19.71 -5.15
N LYS A 207 9.21 20.57 -4.34
CA LYS A 207 9.91 21.75 -3.79
C LYS A 207 10.93 21.39 -2.72
N ALA A 208 10.61 20.43 -1.85
CA ALA A 208 11.45 20.05 -0.72
C ALA A 208 12.64 19.15 -1.13
N TYR A 209 12.47 18.37 -2.20
CA TYR A 209 13.43 17.36 -2.64
C TYR A 209 13.77 17.52 -4.13
N PRO A 210 14.89 18.19 -4.49
CA PRO A 210 15.29 18.41 -5.90
C PRO A 210 15.36 17.13 -6.73
N GLU A 211 15.78 15.99 -6.14
CA GLU A 211 15.80 14.68 -6.79
C GLU A 211 14.42 14.25 -7.28
N ILE A 212 13.36 14.55 -6.50
CA ILE A 212 11.99 14.24 -6.86
C ILE A 212 11.53 15.12 -8.03
N ASP A 213 11.83 16.42 -8.00
CA ASP A 213 11.48 17.32 -9.09
C ASP A 213 12.17 16.95 -10.41
N GLU A 214 13.48 16.65 -10.35
CA GLU A 214 14.24 16.14 -11.51
C GLU A 214 13.64 14.85 -12.08
N ALA A 215 13.23 13.93 -11.20
CA ALA A 215 12.58 12.69 -11.60
C ALA A 215 11.24 12.93 -12.31
N PHE A 216 10.42 13.88 -11.84
CA PHE A 216 9.19 14.30 -12.51
C PHE A 216 9.50 14.84 -13.93
N ILE A 217 10.43 15.80 -14.06
CA ILE A 217 10.83 16.40 -15.34
C ILE A 217 11.29 15.32 -16.33
N ASN A 218 12.12 14.38 -15.89
CA ASN A 218 12.64 13.31 -16.73
C ASN A 218 11.52 12.39 -17.26
N LEU A 219 10.50 12.10 -16.43
CA LEU A 219 9.41 11.21 -16.79
C LEU A 219 8.33 11.86 -17.65
N GLU A 220 8.24 13.21 -17.72
CA GLU A 220 7.30 13.92 -18.60
C GLU A 220 7.45 13.54 -20.08
N SER A 221 8.65 13.08 -20.49
CA SER A 221 8.92 12.63 -21.86
C SER A 221 8.23 11.31 -22.24
N ILE A 222 7.72 10.54 -21.27
CA ILE A 222 7.05 9.25 -21.50
C ILE A 222 5.60 9.21 -21.02
N GLY A 223 5.09 10.27 -20.39
CA GLY A 223 3.69 10.36 -19.97
C GLY A 223 3.47 11.40 -18.89
N TYR A 224 2.41 11.24 -18.11
CA TYR A 224 2.06 12.11 -17.00
C TYR A 224 2.52 11.50 -15.67
N PRO A 225 3.64 11.96 -15.09
CA PRO A 225 4.14 11.43 -13.83
C PRO A 225 3.27 11.86 -12.65
N ARG A 226 3.11 10.99 -11.67
CA ARG A 226 2.37 11.22 -10.43
C ARG A 226 3.11 10.66 -9.23
N LEU A 227 2.94 11.29 -8.07
CA LEU A 227 3.48 10.83 -6.80
C LEU A 227 2.53 9.79 -6.17
N SER A 228 3.05 8.69 -5.63
CA SER A 228 2.26 7.74 -4.83
C SER A 228 2.36 8.06 -3.33
N GLY A 229 1.21 8.19 -2.67
CA GLY A 229 1.17 8.51 -1.24
C GLY A 229 1.86 9.82 -0.91
N THR A 230 2.66 9.81 0.15
CA THR A 230 3.52 10.94 0.53
C THR A 230 4.85 10.97 -0.25
N GLY A 231 5.03 10.01 -1.14
CA GLY A 231 6.27 9.81 -1.90
C GLY A 231 7.17 8.77 -1.22
N SER A 232 8.34 8.51 -1.77
CA SER A 232 8.96 9.19 -2.93
C SER A 232 8.67 8.53 -4.29
N THR A 233 7.99 7.38 -4.36
CA THR A 233 7.71 6.71 -5.64
C THR A 233 6.95 7.63 -6.58
N ILE A 234 7.50 7.76 -7.80
CA ILE A 234 6.85 8.43 -8.93
C ILE A 234 6.44 7.36 -9.93
N PHE A 235 5.26 7.49 -10.51
CA PHE A 235 4.77 6.53 -11.49
C PHE A 235 4.16 7.19 -12.71
N VAL A 236 4.25 6.50 -13.84
CA VAL A 236 3.56 6.86 -15.09
C VAL A 236 2.65 5.70 -15.48
N GLU A 237 1.40 6.02 -15.83
CA GLU A 237 0.35 5.05 -16.19
C GLU A 237 0.25 4.89 -17.70
N PHE A 238 0.01 3.65 -18.15
CA PHE A 238 -0.17 3.26 -19.55
C PHE A 238 -1.42 2.40 -19.73
N ASP A 239 -2.12 2.58 -20.85
CA ASP A 239 -3.32 1.82 -21.20
C ASP A 239 -3.02 0.37 -21.62
N ASN A 240 -1.80 0.09 -22.08
CA ASN A 240 -1.42 -1.22 -22.57
C ASN A 240 0.05 -1.55 -22.32
N PHE A 241 0.37 -2.85 -22.35
CA PHE A 241 1.70 -3.38 -22.09
C PHE A 241 2.75 -2.91 -23.11
N THR A 242 2.38 -2.80 -24.39
CA THR A 242 3.32 -2.49 -25.47
C THR A 242 3.91 -1.09 -25.29
N ASP A 243 3.07 -0.10 -25.01
CA ASP A 243 3.51 1.28 -24.80
C ASP A 243 4.35 1.40 -23.51
N ALA A 244 3.92 0.75 -22.43
CA ALA A 244 4.70 0.71 -21.20
C ALA A 244 6.08 0.06 -21.42
N LYS A 245 6.15 -1.03 -22.16
CA LYS A 245 7.40 -1.73 -22.46
C LYS A 245 8.32 -0.92 -23.36
N LEU A 246 7.76 -0.22 -24.34
CA LEU A 246 8.52 0.69 -25.20
C LEU A 246 9.11 1.86 -24.39
N ALA A 247 8.33 2.45 -23.50
CA ALA A 247 8.81 3.50 -22.60
C ALA A 247 9.89 2.96 -21.66
N GLN A 248 9.72 1.76 -21.06
CA GLN A 248 10.73 1.11 -20.22
C GLN A 248 12.06 0.90 -20.95
N SER A 249 12.02 0.57 -22.26
CA SER A 249 13.27 0.36 -23.02
C SER A 249 14.15 1.60 -23.09
N LYS A 250 13.58 2.80 -22.98
CA LYS A 250 14.30 4.08 -22.91
C LYS A 250 14.81 4.39 -21.50
N TYR A 251 14.17 3.84 -20.48
CA TYR A 251 14.47 4.06 -19.07
C TYR A 251 14.55 2.71 -18.34
N PRO A 252 15.64 1.96 -18.51
CA PRO A 252 15.75 0.57 -18.00
C PRO A 252 15.77 0.46 -16.47
N ASN A 253 15.97 1.56 -15.77
CA ASN A 253 15.91 1.64 -14.31
C ASN A 253 14.47 1.72 -13.76
N LEU A 254 13.46 1.89 -14.62
CA LEU A 254 12.06 1.89 -14.20
C LEU A 254 11.56 0.46 -14.02
N VAL A 255 10.76 0.27 -12.98
CA VAL A 255 10.11 -1.02 -12.69
C VAL A 255 8.74 -1.04 -13.36
N LEU A 256 8.56 -1.98 -14.30
CA LEU A 256 7.27 -2.21 -14.94
C LEU A 256 6.41 -3.13 -14.06
N THR A 257 5.20 -2.69 -13.79
CA THR A 257 4.17 -3.45 -13.07
C THR A 257 2.80 -3.22 -13.68
N LYS A 258 1.79 -3.93 -13.19
CA LYS A 258 0.39 -3.78 -13.62
C LYS A 258 -0.55 -3.67 -12.44
N SER A 259 -1.74 -3.09 -12.65
CA SER A 259 -2.82 -3.16 -11.68
C SER A 259 -3.25 -4.61 -11.44
N LEU A 260 -3.69 -4.89 -10.22
CA LEU A 260 -4.38 -6.14 -9.88
C LEU A 260 -5.86 -5.83 -9.71
N GLU A 261 -6.71 -6.61 -10.37
CA GLU A 261 -8.16 -6.53 -10.21
C GLU A 261 -8.56 -6.92 -8.77
N ARG A 262 -7.89 -7.96 -8.24
CA ARG A 262 -8.09 -8.47 -6.88
C ARG A 262 -6.75 -8.83 -6.25
N SER A 263 -6.66 -8.65 -4.94
CA SER A 263 -5.51 -9.11 -4.17
C SER A 263 -5.37 -10.64 -4.26
N PRO A 264 -4.13 -11.16 -4.37
CA PRO A 264 -3.87 -12.59 -4.21
C PRO A 264 -4.38 -13.16 -2.87
N LEU A 265 -4.53 -12.32 -1.86
CA LEU A 265 -5.03 -12.69 -0.54
C LEU A 265 -6.51 -13.12 -0.54
N MET A 266 -7.31 -12.63 -1.49
CA MET A 266 -8.74 -12.95 -1.56
C MET A 266 -9.01 -14.44 -1.80
N GLN A 267 -8.10 -15.15 -2.49
CA GLN A 267 -8.19 -16.60 -2.68
C GLN A 267 -8.03 -17.41 -1.39
N ILE A 268 -7.53 -16.77 -0.33
CA ILE A 268 -7.33 -17.42 0.97
C ILE A 268 -8.57 -17.29 1.85
N ILE A 269 -9.33 -16.21 1.68
CA ILE A 269 -10.54 -15.91 2.46
C ILE A 269 -11.76 -16.65 1.90
N GLU A 270 -11.84 -16.81 0.58
CA GLU A 270 -12.86 -17.61 -0.12
C GLU A 270 -12.63 -19.11 0.10
#